data_a9164016ffbfa7eff779e6f6700d88cd
#
_entry.id   a9164016ffbfa7eff779e6f6700d88cd
#
_cell.length_a   1.000
_cell.length_b   1.000
_cell.length_c   1.000
_cell.angle_alpha   90.00
_cell.angle_beta   90.00
_cell.angle_gamma   90.00
#
_symmetry.space_group_name_H-M   'P 1'
#
loop_
_entity.id
_entity.type
_entity.pdbx_description
1 polymer ?
#
loop_
_entity_poly.entity_id
_entity_poly.type
_entity_poly.pdbx_seq_one_letter_code
_entity_poly.pdbx_strand_id
1 'polypeptide(L)'
;MSKIRLPTLGGISLSRRRFVQGLAAGGTLFGMGMSPRLGYADQLRARTGPQVLTGSRFDLSYRPTPVNFTGKDRIATAINGSVPAPVLRWKEGDTVTLNVTNNLAEDTSIHWHGIILPSAQDGVPNISDGFTGIRPGETFSYRFPIMQSGTYWYHSHSGFQEQTGAYGAIVVDPKEPEPFSYDRDYVVVLSDWSDEDPNAVYAKLKKLSHYYNFRERTVSEAVAEIEEKGWSGFWANRGMWNEMRMSDRDISDVTGYTYTFLMNGVTPADGWLALFKRGERVKLRFINAAAMTFFDVRIPGLKMTVVAADGQYVEPVSVDEFRIGVAETYDVLVEPHDDRAYSVFAQAIDRSGYARGTLTPDLSMVAEIPALDPAPILTHGDMGMAMDHSQHNMAGMDHSQHDMSVKEDSEPAKGAMKCGAGMMGMDHGQHNMGAMSGAGKLAMGAGPAGYGSAKTVSYEDVRMGPQVDMLADAAKYRLDDPGVGLRNNGRRVLTYADLFRLGSTDDPREPEREINLHLTGNMSRYMWSMNGIKFADADPLQLKFGERVRINLINDTMMNHPIHLHGMWSDLETGEGNKIPRKHTVIVQPGAMLSYLVTADAMGAWAYHCHLLYHMPGMFRKVVVS
;
A
#
# COMPACT_ATOMS: atom_id res chain seq x y z
N MET A 1 -1.05 57.80 12.17
CA MET A 1 -0.88 56.94 11.01
C MET A 1 0.60 56.99 10.57
N SER A 2 1.41 56.08 11.06
CA SER A 2 2.85 56.02 10.77
C SER A 2 3.09 54.79 9.87
N LYS A 3 3.61 55.02 8.68
CA LYS A 3 3.99 53.97 7.71
C LYS A 3 5.39 53.44 8.07
N ILE A 4 5.48 52.20 8.49
CA ILE A 4 6.73 51.46 8.68
C ILE A 4 7.19 50.98 7.29
N ARG A 5 8.33 51.43 6.81
CA ARG A 5 9.04 50.91 5.64
C ARG A 5 9.94 49.76 6.07
N LEU A 6 9.75 48.59 5.44
CA LEU A 6 10.66 47.45 5.53
C LEU A 6 11.93 47.70 4.67
N PRO A 7 13.14 47.35 5.11
CA PRO A 7 14.35 47.46 4.32
C PRO A 7 14.51 46.30 3.35
N THR A 8 14.91 46.62 2.10
CA THR A 8 15.30 45.67 1.07
C THR A 8 16.63 44.99 1.44
N LEU A 9 16.62 43.65 1.48
CA LEU A 9 17.81 42.83 1.63
C LEU A 9 18.64 42.83 0.34
N GLY A 10 19.78 43.51 0.34
CA GLY A 10 20.79 43.45 -0.72
C GLY A 10 21.53 42.11 -0.68
N GLY A 11 21.75 41.50 -1.85
CA GLY A 11 22.47 40.25 -2.02
C GLY A 11 23.91 40.31 -1.44
N ILE A 12 24.23 39.42 -0.53
CA ILE A 12 25.55 39.27 0.07
C ILE A 12 26.33 38.23 -0.71
N SER A 13 27.32 38.63 -1.52
CA SER A 13 28.31 37.72 -2.08
C SER A 13 29.38 37.39 -1.02
N LEU A 14 29.38 36.15 -0.54
CA LEU A 14 30.40 35.69 0.41
C LEU A 14 31.70 35.33 -0.31
N SER A 15 32.83 36.00 0.05
CA SER A 15 34.16 35.64 -0.45
C SER A 15 34.64 34.32 0.17
N ARG A 16 35.46 33.51 -0.58
CA ARG A 16 36.04 32.24 -0.12
C ARG A 16 36.70 32.34 1.27
N ARG A 17 37.25 33.47 1.62
CA ARG A 17 37.89 33.71 2.92
C ARG A 17 36.91 33.77 4.09
N ARG A 18 35.68 34.27 3.89
CA ARG A 18 34.62 34.30 4.91
C ARG A 18 33.98 32.94 5.09
N PHE A 19 33.96 32.10 4.04
CA PHE A 19 33.49 30.72 4.13
C PHE A 19 34.40 29.86 5.03
N VAL A 20 35.72 29.98 4.88
CA VAL A 20 36.70 29.27 5.72
C VAL A 20 36.68 29.77 7.18
N GLN A 21 36.45 31.07 7.40
CA GLN A 21 36.30 31.64 8.76
C GLN A 21 35.00 31.20 9.44
N GLY A 22 33.93 30.96 8.68
CA GLY A 22 32.67 30.37 9.18
C GLY A 22 32.82 28.93 9.66
N LEU A 23 33.65 28.12 8.96
CA LEU A 23 33.99 26.75 9.37
C LEU A 23 34.83 26.69 10.66
N ALA A 24 35.74 27.63 10.88
CA ALA A 24 36.51 27.70 12.11
C ALA A 24 35.68 28.18 13.33
N ALA A 25 34.72 29.09 13.11
CA ALA A 25 33.81 29.54 14.16
C ALA A 25 32.74 28.48 14.56
N GLY A 26 32.33 27.62 13.62
CA GLY A 26 31.42 26.49 13.89
C GLY A 26 32.00 25.47 14.87
N GLY A 27 33.30 25.21 14.80
CA GLY A 27 33.99 24.26 15.69
C GLY A 27 34.07 24.72 17.15
N THR A 28 34.12 26.05 17.40
CA THR A 28 34.16 26.62 18.76
C THR A 28 32.78 26.73 19.41
N LEU A 29 31.70 26.85 18.63
CA LEU A 29 30.31 26.87 19.14
C LEU A 29 29.82 25.50 19.61
N PHE A 30 30.34 24.40 19.02
CA PHE A 30 30.04 23.03 19.47
C PHE A 30 30.55 22.76 20.89
N GLY A 31 31.63 23.42 21.31
CA GLY A 31 32.17 23.32 22.68
C GLY A 31 31.37 24.08 23.73
N MET A 32 30.43 24.93 23.35
CA MET A 32 29.61 25.78 24.25
C MET A 32 28.14 25.34 24.40
N GLY A 33 27.77 24.15 23.91
CA GLY A 33 26.39 23.60 24.07
C GLY A 33 25.33 24.31 23.23
N MET A 34 25.69 25.13 22.25
CA MET A 34 24.75 25.72 21.29
C MET A 34 24.62 24.79 20.09
N SER A 35 23.43 24.17 19.92
CA SER A 35 23.11 23.38 18.74
C SER A 35 23.24 24.26 17.48
N PRO A 36 24.15 23.95 16.54
CA PRO A 36 24.24 24.70 15.31
C PRO A 36 22.97 24.51 14.50
N ARG A 37 22.33 25.60 14.07
CA ARG A 37 21.35 25.48 12.98
C ARG A 37 22.11 24.89 11.79
N LEU A 38 21.61 23.76 11.27
CA LEU A 38 22.17 23.09 10.11
C LEU A 38 22.45 24.13 9.01
N GLY A 39 23.67 24.10 8.44
CA GLY A 39 24.03 24.96 7.32
C GLY A 39 23.15 24.63 6.10
N TYR A 40 23.02 25.58 5.16
CA TYR A 40 22.22 25.39 3.94
C TYR A 40 22.56 24.08 3.18
N ALA A 41 23.84 23.69 3.14
CA ALA A 41 24.32 22.45 2.54
C ALA A 41 23.82 21.19 3.31
N ASP A 42 23.75 21.27 4.65
CA ASP A 42 23.25 20.18 5.48
C ASP A 42 21.73 20.07 5.39
N GLN A 43 21.02 21.20 5.27
CA GLN A 43 19.58 21.23 5.00
C GLN A 43 19.25 20.62 3.62
N LEU A 44 20.05 20.92 2.58
CA LEU A 44 19.88 20.29 1.26
C LEU A 44 20.18 18.79 1.32
N ARG A 45 21.22 18.36 2.03
CA ARG A 45 21.52 16.94 2.24
C ARG A 45 20.38 16.21 2.94
N ALA A 46 19.82 16.79 3.99
CA ALA A 46 18.67 16.22 4.70
C ALA A 46 17.44 16.02 3.80
N ARG A 47 17.30 16.83 2.72
CA ARG A 47 16.16 16.76 1.78
C ARG A 47 16.38 15.81 0.60
N THR A 48 17.58 15.26 0.40
CA THR A 48 17.90 14.37 -0.74
C THR A 48 17.66 12.89 -0.48
N GLY A 49 17.30 12.52 0.75
CA GLY A 49 16.94 11.15 1.13
C GLY A 49 18.03 10.40 1.91
N PRO A 50 17.77 9.14 2.27
CA PRO A 50 18.67 8.34 3.12
C PRO A 50 19.97 7.99 2.42
N GLN A 51 21.00 7.69 3.24
CA GLN A 51 22.28 7.18 2.76
C GLN A 51 22.09 5.84 2.02
N VAL A 52 22.86 5.63 0.94
CA VAL A 52 22.92 4.34 0.24
C VAL A 52 24.19 3.60 0.68
N LEU A 53 24.02 2.37 1.15
CA LEU A 53 25.11 1.43 1.46
C LEU A 53 25.16 0.36 0.36
N THR A 54 26.34 0.14 -0.20
CA THR A 54 26.57 -0.83 -1.29
C THR A 54 27.58 -1.89 -0.87
N GLY A 55 27.48 -3.08 -1.47
CA GLY A 55 28.40 -4.20 -1.24
C GLY A 55 27.67 -5.46 -0.79
N SER A 56 28.43 -6.40 -0.21
CA SER A 56 27.91 -7.69 0.26
C SER A 56 28.06 -7.90 1.79
N ARG A 57 28.66 -6.94 2.49
CA ARG A 57 28.78 -6.98 3.96
C ARG A 57 28.35 -5.65 4.54
N PHE A 58 27.45 -5.71 5.53
CA PHE A 58 26.83 -4.55 6.16
C PHE A 58 26.86 -4.71 7.68
N ASP A 59 27.22 -3.64 8.38
CA ASP A 59 27.10 -3.53 9.83
C ASP A 59 25.96 -2.54 10.13
N LEU A 60 24.87 -3.05 10.67
CA LEU A 60 23.68 -2.30 11.04
C LEU A 60 23.57 -2.22 12.56
N SER A 61 23.19 -1.08 13.07
CA SER A 61 23.13 -0.82 14.51
C SER A 61 21.82 -0.14 14.88
N TYR A 62 21.00 -0.82 15.62
CA TYR A 62 19.84 -0.22 16.29
C TYR A 62 20.30 0.68 17.43
N ARG A 63 19.71 1.87 17.50
CA ARG A 63 19.95 2.80 18.62
C ARG A 63 18.84 3.82 18.76
N PRO A 64 18.57 4.30 20.00
CA PRO A 64 17.73 5.47 20.23
C PRO A 64 18.38 6.68 19.54
N THR A 65 17.62 7.39 18.70
CA THR A 65 18.12 8.53 17.92
C THR A 65 17.17 9.72 18.06
N PRO A 66 17.67 10.91 18.44
CA PRO A 66 16.84 12.12 18.44
C PRO A 66 16.38 12.49 17.04
N VAL A 67 15.07 12.76 16.89
CA VAL A 67 14.43 13.26 15.67
C VAL A 67 13.46 14.39 15.99
N ASN A 68 13.17 15.23 14.98
CA ASN A 68 12.19 16.30 15.12
C ASN A 68 11.44 16.51 13.80
N PHE A 69 10.28 15.88 13.65
CA PHE A 69 9.42 15.99 12.46
C PHE A 69 8.24 16.96 12.66
N THR A 70 7.92 17.28 13.91
CA THR A 70 6.70 18.03 14.26
C THR A 70 7.00 19.38 14.94
N GLY A 71 8.29 19.74 15.09
CA GLY A 71 8.72 20.83 15.95
C GLY A 71 8.98 20.41 17.40
N LYS A 72 8.80 19.12 17.73
CA LYS A 72 9.08 18.56 19.05
C LYS A 72 10.14 17.48 18.96
N ASP A 73 11.11 17.52 19.87
CA ASP A 73 12.13 16.48 19.96
C ASP A 73 11.52 15.17 20.45
N ARG A 74 11.83 14.09 19.72
CA ARG A 74 11.42 12.72 20.03
C ARG A 74 12.60 11.78 19.88
N ILE A 75 12.46 10.58 20.39
CA ILE A 75 13.45 9.52 20.24
C ILE A 75 12.87 8.47 19.30
N ALA A 76 13.54 8.27 18.17
CA ALA A 76 13.23 7.21 17.22
C ALA A 76 14.02 5.93 17.50
N THR A 77 13.46 4.79 17.10
CA THR A 77 14.17 3.51 17.01
C THR A 77 14.86 3.45 15.66
N ALA A 78 16.05 4.00 15.55
CA ALA A 78 16.72 4.17 14.26
C ALA A 78 17.79 3.10 14.00
N ILE A 79 17.95 2.72 12.74
CA ILE A 79 19.05 1.89 12.27
C ILE A 79 20.11 2.80 11.65
N ASN A 80 21.36 2.70 12.12
CA ASN A 80 22.48 3.56 11.75
C ASN A 80 22.20 5.06 11.92
N GLY A 81 21.23 5.40 12.82
CA GLY A 81 20.96 6.77 13.27
C GLY A 81 20.18 7.64 12.29
N SER A 82 19.43 7.06 11.37
CA SER A 82 18.53 7.79 10.47
C SER A 82 17.16 7.14 10.38
N VAL A 83 16.14 7.93 10.05
CA VAL A 83 14.78 7.52 9.73
C VAL A 83 14.36 8.19 8.41
N PRO A 84 14.09 7.42 7.34
CA PRO A 84 14.30 5.97 7.25
C PRO A 84 15.78 5.60 7.39
N ALA A 85 16.00 4.33 7.70
CA ALA A 85 17.32 3.71 7.74
C ALA A 85 18.01 3.75 6.36
N PRO A 86 19.33 3.49 6.25
CA PRO A 86 20.03 3.50 4.97
C PRO A 86 19.39 2.58 3.92
N VAL A 87 19.44 2.97 2.66
CA VAL A 87 19.13 2.09 1.54
C VAL A 87 20.23 1.04 1.42
N LEU A 88 19.87 -0.24 1.47
CA LEU A 88 20.78 -1.34 1.20
C LEU A 88 20.73 -1.67 -0.29
N ARG A 89 21.84 -1.53 -1.01
CA ARG A 89 21.91 -1.84 -2.44
C ARG A 89 22.78 -3.06 -2.66
N TRP A 90 22.15 -4.14 -3.10
CA TRP A 90 22.73 -5.46 -3.35
C TRP A 90 22.81 -5.77 -4.84
N LYS A 91 23.43 -6.90 -5.17
CA LYS A 91 23.43 -7.46 -6.52
C LYS A 91 22.84 -8.86 -6.51
N GLU A 92 22.00 -9.14 -7.47
CA GLU A 92 21.48 -10.50 -7.70
C GLU A 92 22.62 -11.48 -7.96
N GLY A 93 22.59 -12.63 -7.30
CA GLY A 93 23.63 -13.66 -7.34
C GLY A 93 24.71 -13.52 -6.25
N ASP A 94 24.80 -12.37 -5.57
CA ASP A 94 25.72 -12.22 -4.43
C ASP A 94 25.19 -12.95 -3.20
N THR A 95 26.09 -13.24 -2.24
CA THR A 95 25.72 -13.63 -0.89
C THR A 95 25.99 -12.46 0.04
N VAL A 96 24.95 -11.95 0.70
CA VAL A 96 25.08 -10.86 1.64
C VAL A 96 25.31 -11.37 3.06
N THR A 97 26.03 -10.58 3.87
CA THR A 97 26.21 -10.76 5.30
C THR A 97 25.85 -9.45 6.00
N LEU A 98 24.85 -9.49 6.89
CA LEU A 98 24.39 -8.32 7.63
C LEU A 98 24.51 -8.59 9.12
N ASN A 99 25.44 -7.89 9.77
CA ASN A 99 25.60 -7.94 11.21
C ASN A 99 24.70 -6.88 11.84
N VAL A 100 23.70 -7.30 12.57
CA VAL A 100 22.73 -6.41 13.22
C VAL A 100 22.99 -6.38 14.71
N THR A 101 23.45 -5.22 15.20
CA THR A 101 23.73 -5.01 16.63
C THR A 101 22.57 -4.26 17.28
N ASN A 102 22.06 -4.79 18.37
CA ASN A 102 20.99 -4.17 19.16
C ASN A 102 21.57 -3.32 20.30
N ASN A 103 21.54 -1.99 20.15
CA ASN A 103 21.87 -1.05 21.24
C ASN A 103 20.61 -0.38 21.83
N LEU A 104 19.45 -1.02 21.72
CA LEU A 104 18.23 -0.63 22.43
C LEU A 104 18.21 -1.27 23.82
N ALA A 105 17.27 -0.86 24.65
CA ALA A 105 17.01 -1.47 25.96
C ALA A 105 16.01 -2.66 25.89
N GLU A 106 15.51 -2.98 24.71
CA GLU A 106 14.52 -4.01 24.43
C GLU A 106 14.97 -4.90 23.27
N ASP A 107 14.36 -6.06 23.12
CA ASP A 107 14.63 -6.98 22.01
C ASP A 107 14.23 -6.34 20.68
N THR A 108 14.97 -6.66 19.62
CA THR A 108 14.69 -6.19 18.26
C THR A 108 14.87 -7.33 17.24
N SER A 109 14.56 -7.03 15.99
CA SER A 109 14.71 -7.94 14.85
C SER A 109 14.78 -7.16 13.55
N ILE A 110 15.22 -7.80 12.46
CA ILE A 110 15.02 -7.31 11.10
C ILE A 110 14.38 -8.41 10.26
N HIS A 111 13.26 -8.10 9.64
CA HIS A 111 12.67 -8.86 8.56
C HIS A 111 13.06 -8.21 7.21
N TRP A 112 13.39 -9.06 6.25
CA TRP A 112 13.81 -8.69 4.89
C TRP A 112 12.61 -8.85 3.94
N HIS A 113 11.74 -7.87 3.94
CA HIS A 113 10.42 -7.94 3.33
C HIS A 113 10.49 -8.20 1.82
N GLY A 114 9.86 -9.30 1.37
CA GLY A 114 9.80 -9.70 -0.03
C GLY A 114 11.05 -10.44 -0.54
N ILE A 115 12.07 -10.65 0.29
CA ILE A 115 13.30 -11.35 -0.11
C ILE A 115 13.14 -12.87 0.06
N ILE A 116 13.52 -13.62 -0.97
CA ILE A 116 13.61 -15.09 -0.95
C ILE A 116 14.87 -15.49 -0.18
N LEU A 117 14.67 -16.15 0.96
CA LEU A 117 15.75 -16.53 1.87
C LEU A 117 15.33 -17.74 2.72
N PRO A 118 16.26 -18.43 3.41
CA PRO A 118 15.91 -19.51 4.36
C PRO A 118 15.13 -18.97 5.57
N SER A 119 14.14 -19.74 6.07
CA SER A 119 13.31 -19.36 7.22
C SER A 119 14.11 -18.88 8.45
N ALA A 120 15.23 -19.54 8.76
CA ALA A 120 16.12 -19.12 9.86
C ALA A 120 16.75 -17.72 9.68
N GLN A 121 16.63 -17.12 8.51
CA GLN A 121 17.15 -15.77 8.18
C GLN A 121 16.02 -14.74 7.96
N ASP A 122 14.76 -15.14 8.09
CA ASP A 122 13.58 -14.29 7.86
C ASP A 122 13.40 -13.21 8.93
N GLY A 123 13.85 -13.47 10.14
CA GLY A 123 13.98 -12.48 11.20
C GLY A 123 12.69 -12.16 11.97
N VAL A 124 11.69 -13.04 11.94
CA VAL A 124 10.46 -12.89 12.76
C VAL A 124 10.61 -13.66 14.08
N PRO A 125 10.64 -12.99 15.24
CA PRO A 125 10.84 -13.65 16.53
C PRO A 125 9.78 -14.71 16.83
N ASN A 126 10.21 -15.89 17.25
CA ASN A 126 9.38 -17.06 17.63
C ASN A 126 8.53 -17.66 16.49
N ILE A 127 8.68 -17.18 15.26
CA ILE A 127 8.08 -17.74 14.05
C ILE A 127 9.16 -18.37 13.18
N SER A 128 10.16 -17.57 12.77
CA SER A 128 11.29 -18.02 11.95
C SER A 128 12.10 -19.11 12.68
N ASP A 129 12.58 -20.11 11.95
CA ASP A 129 13.25 -21.26 12.53
C ASP A 129 14.46 -20.87 13.37
N GLY A 130 14.40 -21.18 14.68
CA GLY A 130 15.50 -20.94 15.62
C GLY A 130 15.78 -19.47 15.96
N PHE A 131 14.93 -18.52 15.52
CA PHE A 131 15.12 -17.10 15.77
C PHE A 131 14.16 -16.58 16.87
N THR A 132 14.70 -16.04 17.95
CA THR A 132 13.94 -15.51 19.09
C THR A 132 14.02 -13.99 19.24
N GLY A 133 14.68 -13.31 18.30
CA GLY A 133 15.00 -11.88 18.37
C GLY A 133 16.47 -11.64 18.71
N ILE A 134 16.88 -10.38 18.69
CA ILE A 134 18.22 -9.88 19.02
C ILE A 134 18.13 -9.15 20.35
N ARG A 135 18.75 -9.68 21.40
CA ARG A 135 18.68 -9.08 22.75
C ARG A 135 19.52 -7.80 22.85
N PRO A 136 19.26 -6.94 23.85
CA PRO A 136 20.09 -5.78 24.14
C PRO A 136 21.58 -6.15 24.27
N GLY A 137 22.43 -5.42 23.52
CA GLY A 137 23.88 -5.65 23.47
C GLY A 137 24.33 -6.80 22.57
N GLU A 138 23.44 -7.61 22.02
CA GLU A 138 23.79 -8.71 21.12
C GLU A 138 23.91 -8.27 19.67
N THR A 139 24.64 -9.06 18.88
CA THR A 139 24.73 -8.96 17.42
C THR A 139 24.28 -10.27 16.80
N PHE A 140 23.31 -10.21 15.89
CA PHE A 140 22.92 -11.33 15.05
C PHE A 140 23.45 -11.14 13.63
N SER A 141 24.01 -12.20 13.04
CA SER A 141 24.57 -12.17 11.69
C SER A 141 23.65 -12.92 10.73
N TYR A 142 22.92 -12.18 9.91
CA TYR A 142 22.16 -12.72 8.80
C TYR A 142 23.10 -13.02 7.64
N ARG A 143 22.93 -14.17 6.98
CA ARG A 143 23.72 -14.52 5.79
C ARG A 143 22.89 -15.38 4.84
N PHE A 144 22.64 -14.84 3.64
CA PHE A 144 21.82 -15.51 2.62
C PHE A 144 22.22 -15.09 1.21
N PRO A 145 21.96 -15.93 0.18
CA PRO A 145 22.13 -15.57 -1.22
C PRO A 145 20.99 -14.64 -1.67
N ILE A 146 21.28 -13.75 -2.58
CA ILE A 146 20.30 -12.89 -3.24
C ILE A 146 19.85 -13.55 -4.54
N MET A 147 18.62 -14.06 -4.56
CA MET A 147 18.08 -14.88 -5.65
C MET A 147 17.21 -14.10 -6.63
N GLN A 148 17.03 -12.79 -6.42
CA GLN A 148 16.10 -11.96 -7.17
C GLN A 148 16.59 -10.53 -7.25
N SER A 149 16.17 -9.80 -8.29
CA SER A 149 16.35 -8.35 -8.42
C SER A 149 15.08 -7.59 -8.08
N GLY A 150 15.16 -6.26 -7.94
CA GLY A 150 14.00 -5.39 -7.76
C GLY A 150 14.09 -4.45 -6.56
N THR A 151 12.95 -3.88 -6.21
CA THR A 151 12.78 -2.94 -5.10
C THR A 151 12.03 -3.60 -3.95
N TYR A 152 12.63 -3.59 -2.77
CA TYR A 152 12.15 -4.21 -1.54
C TYR A 152 12.41 -3.28 -0.36
N TRP A 153 12.16 -3.77 0.87
CA TRP A 153 12.43 -3.01 2.06
C TRP A 153 12.74 -3.92 3.26
N TYR A 154 13.13 -3.35 4.37
CA TYR A 154 13.38 -4.08 5.60
C TYR A 154 12.85 -3.31 6.79
N HIS A 155 12.38 -4.01 7.81
CA HIS A 155 11.81 -3.39 9.00
C HIS A 155 11.91 -4.30 10.23
N SER A 156 11.68 -3.73 11.41
CA SER A 156 11.57 -4.53 12.63
C SER A 156 10.28 -5.33 12.64
N HIS A 157 10.37 -6.56 13.11
CA HIS A 157 9.20 -7.40 13.41
C HIS A 157 9.03 -7.59 14.93
N SER A 158 9.55 -6.64 15.74
CA SER A 158 9.49 -6.65 17.21
C SER A 158 8.63 -5.51 17.72
N GLY A 159 7.57 -5.84 18.45
CA GLY A 159 6.65 -4.86 19.01
C GLY A 159 6.09 -3.90 17.96
N PHE A 160 6.14 -2.60 18.24
CA PHE A 160 5.73 -1.53 17.32
C PHE A 160 6.93 -0.67 16.85
N GLN A 161 8.14 -1.27 16.78
CA GLN A 161 9.36 -0.54 16.42
C GLN A 161 9.34 0.01 15.00
N GLU A 162 8.58 -0.60 14.09
CA GLU A 162 8.33 -0.09 12.75
C GLU A 162 7.75 1.33 12.79
N GLN A 163 6.71 1.57 13.61
CA GLN A 163 6.10 2.90 13.80
C GLN A 163 7.10 3.94 14.34
N THR A 164 8.12 3.52 15.07
CA THR A 164 9.10 4.43 15.68
C THR A 164 10.37 4.63 14.84
N GLY A 165 10.40 4.11 13.60
CA GLY A 165 11.46 4.42 12.62
C GLY A 165 12.35 3.26 12.22
N ALA A 166 12.06 2.03 12.66
CA ALA A 166 12.86 0.85 12.36
C ALA A 166 12.54 0.25 10.98
N TYR A 167 12.77 0.98 9.91
CA TYR A 167 12.54 0.56 8.52
C TYR A 167 13.52 1.24 7.55
N GLY A 168 13.80 0.58 6.42
CA GLY A 168 14.65 1.10 5.35
C GLY A 168 14.44 0.36 4.03
N ALA A 169 14.94 0.90 2.94
CA ALA A 169 14.77 0.37 1.61
C ALA A 169 15.85 -0.64 1.23
N ILE A 170 15.50 -1.60 0.36
CA ILE A 170 16.41 -2.51 -0.32
C ILE A 170 16.26 -2.32 -1.82
N VAL A 171 17.36 -2.16 -2.53
CA VAL A 171 17.43 -2.22 -3.98
C VAL A 171 18.36 -3.36 -4.37
N VAL A 172 17.87 -4.28 -5.18
CA VAL A 172 18.70 -5.35 -5.72
C VAL A 172 18.89 -5.11 -7.21
N ASP A 173 20.12 -4.77 -7.58
CA ASP A 173 20.52 -4.61 -8.98
C ASP A 173 20.48 -5.98 -9.67
N PRO A 174 19.85 -6.11 -10.85
CA PRO A 174 19.77 -7.38 -11.55
C PRO A 174 21.11 -7.83 -12.09
N LYS A 175 21.27 -9.15 -12.29
CA LYS A 175 22.44 -9.74 -12.92
C LYS A 175 22.47 -9.44 -14.42
N GLU A 176 21.31 -9.51 -15.06
CA GLU A 176 21.13 -9.15 -16.45
C GLU A 176 20.66 -7.69 -16.58
N PRO A 177 20.90 -7.00 -17.71
CA PRO A 177 20.40 -5.64 -17.90
C PRO A 177 18.89 -5.54 -17.69
N GLU A 178 18.44 -4.47 -17.03
CA GLU A 178 17.02 -4.20 -16.88
C GLU A 178 16.32 -4.07 -18.26
N PRO A 179 15.05 -4.52 -18.37
CA PRO A 179 14.32 -4.43 -19.64
C PRO A 179 13.96 -2.98 -20.04
N PHE A 180 14.13 -2.03 -19.12
CA PHE A 180 13.80 -0.62 -19.30
C PHE A 180 15.02 0.26 -19.02
N SER A 181 15.32 1.17 -19.94
CA SER A 181 16.40 2.16 -19.75
C SER A 181 15.91 3.37 -18.97
N TYR A 182 16.78 3.94 -18.17
CA TYR A 182 16.57 5.20 -17.45
C TYR A 182 17.90 5.92 -17.22
N ASP A 183 17.83 7.23 -16.99
CA ASP A 183 19.01 8.07 -16.79
C ASP A 183 19.26 8.32 -15.29
N ARG A 184 18.19 8.24 -14.49
CA ARG A 184 18.22 8.43 -13.03
C ARG A 184 17.38 7.40 -12.30
N ASP A 185 17.81 7.09 -11.07
CA ASP A 185 17.19 6.10 -10.19
C ASP A 185 17.06 6.68 -8.78
N TYR A 186 15.83 6.83 -8.29
CA TYR A 186 15.54 7.36 -6.96
C TYR A 186 14.63 6.43 -6.18
N VAL A 187 15.02 6.16 -4.93
CA VAL A 187 14.16 5.49 -3.96
C VAL A 187 13.25 6.52 -3.29
N VAL A 188 11.97 6.21 -3.17
CA VAL A 188 10.95 7.06 -2.56
C VAL A 188 10.23 6.27 -1.47
N VAL A 189 10.68 6.42 -0.22
CA VAL A 189 10.08 5.77 0.94
C VAL A 189 8.99 6.68 1.49
N LEU A 190 7.75 6.19 1.47
CA LEU A 190 6.59 6.80 2.14
C LEU A 190 6.44 6.20 3.53
N SER A 191 6.19 7.03 4.53
CA SER A 191 5.98 6.57 5.90
C SER A 191 5.10 7.53 6.70
N ASP A 192 4.65 7.07 7.86
CA ASP A 192 3.88 7.83 8.82
C ASP A 192 4.62 7.90 10.16
N TRP A 193 4.64 9.07 10.78
CA TRP A 193 5.26 9.33 12.07
C TRP A 193 4.25 9.84 13.07
N SER A 194 4.30 9.36 14.30
CA SER A 194 3.57 9.92 15.43
C SER A 194 4.53 10.29 16.57
N ASP A 195 4.27 11.42 17.20
CA ASP A 195 4.93 11.82 18.46
C ASP A 195 4.40 11.04 19.67
N GLU A 196 3.32 10.30 19.50
CA GLU A 196 2.71 9.47 20.53
C GLU A 196 3.35 8.08 20.56
N ASP A 197 3.50 7.52 21.77
CA ASP A 197 3.96 6.15 21.97
C ASP A 197 2.98 5.17 21.27
N PRO A 198 3.47 4.28 20.39
CA PRO A 198 2.60 3.36 19.66
C PRO A 198 1.83 2.38 20.56
N ASN A 199 2.35 2.04 21.74
CA ASN A 199 1.59 1.25 22.72
C ASN A 199 0.40 2.05 23.27
N ALA A 200 0.58 3.37 23.48
CA ALA A 200 -0.51 4.24 23.88
C ALA A 200 -1.54 4.40 22.77
N VAL A 201 -1.09 4.52 21.50
CA VAL A 201 -1.98 4.52 20.33
C VAL A 201 -2.81 3.24 20.30
N TYR A 202 -2.18 2.07 20.36
CA TYR A 202 -2.87 0.78 20.36
C TYR A 202 -3.85 0.63 21.53
N ALA A 203 -3.44 1.05 22.75
CA ALA A 203 -4.31 1.00 23.92
C ALA A 203 -5.56 1.88 23.80
N LYS A 204 -5.45 3.04 23.11
CA LYS A 204 -6.59 3.91 22.81
C LYS A 204 -7.52 3.29 21.77
N LEU A 205 -6.97 2.76 20.67
CA LEU A 205 -7.74 2.04 19.66
C LEU A 205 -8.52 0.86 20.27
N LYS A 206 -7.91 0.12 21.20
CA LYS A 206 -8.57 -0.97 21.95
C LYS A 206 -9.74 -0.50 22.83
N LYS A 207 -9.77 0.76 23.24
CA LYS A 207 -10.87 1.34 24.04
C LYS A 207 -11.93 2.01 23.18
N LEU A 208 -11.50 2.66 22.10
CA LEU A 208 -12.32 3.43 21.19
C LEU A 208 -11.67 3.38 19.80
N SER A 209 -12.14 2.49 18.95
CA SER A 209 -11.51 2.21 17.63
C SER A 209 -11.40 3.46 16.76
N HIS A 210 -12.38 4.34 16.80
CA HIS A 210 -12.40 5.60 16.05
C HIS A 210 -11.79 6.81 16.82
N TYR A 211 -10.93 6.56 17.82
CA TYR A 211 -10.32 7.63 18.64
C TYR A 211 -9.54 8.64 17.80
N TYR A 212 -8.90 8.20 16.71
CA TYR A 212 -8.09 9.05 15.82
C TYR A 212 -8.80 9.44 14.53
N ASN A 213 -10.09 9.07 14.37
CA ASN A 213 -10.92 9.50 13.27
C ASN A 213 -11.63 10.81 13.63
N PHE A 214 -11.13 11.96 13.19
CA PHE A 214 -11.72 13.27 13.44
C PHE A 214 -12.73 13.69 12.36
N ARG A 215 -13.31 12.72 11.64
CA ARG A 215 -14.26 12.94 10.53
C ARG A 215 -15.62 12.30 10.75
N GLU A 216 -15.97 12.04 12.00
CA GLU A 216 -17.30 11.56 12.35
C GLU A 216 -18.39 12.51 11.83
N ARG A 217 -19.52 11.95 11.49
CA ARG A 217 -20.67 12.68 10.99
C ARG A 217 -21.17 13.68 12.02
N THR A 218 -21.42 14.91 11.58
CA THR A 218 -21.97 15.97 12.41
C THR A 218 -23.50 15.98 12.36
N VAL A 219 -24.12 16.61 13.39
CA VAL A 219 -25.58 16.81 13.41
C VAL A 219 -26.06 17.64 12.22
N SER A 220 -25.29 18.64 11.79
CA SER A 220 -25.62 19.46 10.62
C SER A 220 -25.64 18.65 9.33
N GLU A 221 -24.74 17.70 9.13
CA GLU A 221 -24.73 16.81 7.97
C GLU A 221 -25.90 15.83 8.02
N ALA A 222 -26.26 15.32 9.21
CA ALA A 222 -27.46 14.49 9.37
C ALA A 222 -28.74 15.24 8.99
N VAL A 223 -28.87 16.50 9.42
CA VAL A 223 -30.00 17.36 9.04
C VAL A 223 -30.04 17.58 7.53
N ALA A 224 -28.89 17.92 6.92
CA ALA A 224 -28.82 18.11 5.47
C ALA A 224 -29.20 16.83 4.67
N GLU A 225 -28.78 15.66 5.15
CA GLU A 225 -29.15 14.37 4.54
C GLU A 225 -30.67 14.08 4.69
N ILE A 226 -31.27 14.43 5.82
CA ILE A 226 -32.72 14.31 6.03
C ILE A 226 -33.48 15.27 5.11
N GLU A 227 -33.00 16.48 4.92
CA GLU A 227 -33.59 17.45 4.00
C GLU A 227 -33.52 16.97 2.54
N GLU A 228 -32.40 16.33 2.15
CA GLU A 228 -32.19 15.80 0.79
C GLU A 228 -32.99 14.51 0.52
N LYS A 229 -32.93 13.54 1.46
CA LYS A 229 -33.43 12.17 1.24
C LYS A 229 -34.72 11.84 2.01
N GLY A 230 -35.18 12.74 2.88
CA GLY A 230 -36.25 12.49 3.82
C GLY A 230 -35.84 11.53 4.94
N TRP A 231 -36.69 11.43 5.98
CA TRP A 231 -36.45 10.55 7.13
C TRP A 231 -36.29 9.08 6.73
N SER A 232 -37.09 8.57 5.79
CA SER A 232 -37.01 7.18 5.34
C SER A 232 -35.67 6.89 4.65
N GLY A 233 -35.24 7.78 3.73
CA GLY A 233 -33.96 7.62 3.03
C GLY A 233 -32.76 7.74 3.98
N PHE A 234 -32.82 8.66 4.95
CA PHE A 234 -31.81 8.79 5.99
C PHE A 234 -31.67 7.49 6.81
N TRP A 235 -32.77 6.94 7.30
CA TRP A 235 -32.72 5.69 8.09
C TRP A 235 -32.35 4.48 7.26
N ALA A 236 -32.77 4.38 6.01
CA ALA A 236 -32.34 3.31 5.11
C ALA A 236 -30.83 3.33 4.90
N ASN A 237 -30.22 4.52 4.80
CA ASN A 237 -28.78 4.65 4.68
C ASN A 237 -28.06 4.43 6.03
N ARG A 238 -28.61 4.93 7.12
CA ARG A 238 -27.92 4.93 8.44
C ARG A 238 -28.16 3.70 9.29
N GLY A 239 -29.28 2.99 9.09
CA GLY A 239 -29.68 1.86 9.92
C GLY A 239 -28.60 0.77 9.98
N MET A 240 -28.10 0.34 8.84
CA MET A 240 -27.08 -0.69 8.75
C MET A 240 -25.75 -0.27 9.41
N TRP A 241 -25.27 0.95 9.17
CA TRP A 241 -24.07 1.46 9.82
C TRP A 241 -24.19 1.50 11.36
N ASN A 242 -25.38 1.88 11.86
CA ASN A 242 -25.65 1.91 13.29
C ASN A 242 -25.71 0.50 13.91
N GLU A 243 -26.30 -0.47 13.20
CA GLU A 243 -26.32 -1.88 13.63
C GLU A 243 -24.91 -2.46 13.75
N MET A 244 -24.06 -2.18 12.77
CA MET A 244 -22.66 -2.59 12.76
C MET A 244 -21.81 -1.78 13.74
N ARG A 245 -22.32 -0.66 14.29
CA ARG A 245 -21.56 0.31 15.12
C ARG A 245 -20.31 0.84 14.42
N MET A 246 -20.46 1.11 13.13
CA MET A 246 -19.40 1.59 12.24
C MET A 246 -19.73 2.96 11.67
N SER A 247 -18.70 3.70 11.25
CA SER A 247 -18.81 4.95 10.50
C SER A 247 -18.40 4.72 9.04
N ASP A 248 -19.21 5.21 8.11
CA ASP A 248 -18.90 5.19 6.66
C ASP A 248 -17.64 6.01 6.28
N ARG A 249 -17.02 6.68 7.25
CA ARG A 249 -15.82 7.50 7.10
C ARG A 249 -14.61 6.96 7.84
N ASP A 250 -14.75 5.84 8.53
CA ASP A 250 -13.69 5.22 9.34
C ASP A 250 -12.87 4.26 8.47
N ILE A 251 -12.13 4.82 7.50
CA ILE A 251 -11.32 4.08 6.52
C ILE A 251 -9.82 4.03 6.86
N SER A 252 -9.43 4.69 7.95
CA SER A 252 -8.06 4.72 8.50
C SER A 252 -8.12 4.81 10.01
N ASP A 253 -7.52 3.86 10.71
CA ASP A 253 -7.51 3.81 12.19
C ASP A 253 -6.79 5.00 12.81
N VAL A 254 -5.70 5.45 12.18
CA VAL A 254 -4.91 6.62 12.59
C VAL A 254 -4.74 7.53 11.39
N THR A 255 -5.10 8.80 11.56
CA THR A 255 -5.19 9.77 10.48
C THR A 255 -4.10 10.84 10.55
N GLY A 256 -3.98 11.68 9.53
CA GLY A 256 -3.05 12.81 9.48
C GLY A 256 -3.30 13.91 10.53
N TYR A 257 -4.36 13.80 11.33
CA TYR A 257 -4.53 14.62 12.53
C TYR A 257 -3.56 14.20 13.65
N THR A 258 -3.06 12.96 13.59
CA THR A 258 -2.10 12.41 14.55
C THR A 258 -0.76 12.12 13.85
N TYR A 259 -0.81 11.64 12.60
CA TYR A 259 0.38 11.35 11.82
C TYR A 259 0.94 12.57 11.10
N THR A 260 2.27 12.62 11.02
CA THR A 260 3.02 13.40 10.03
C THR A 260 3.50 12.43 8.96
N PHE A 261 3.05 12.63 7.72
CA PHE A 261 3.45 11.78 6.61
C PHE A 261 4.80 12.23 6.07
N LEU A 262 5.70 11.28 5.84
CA LEU A 262 7.08 11.56 5.43
C LEU A 262 7.36 10.96 4.04
N MET A 263 8.17 11.66 3.26
CA MET A 263 8.77 11.14 2.04
C MET A 263 10.30 11.14 2.21
N ASN A 264 10.91 9.95 2.24
CA ASN A 264 12.34 9.78 2.54
C ASN A 264 12.78 10.42 3.89
N GLY A 265 11.91 10.40 4.89
CA GLY A 265 12.15 11.03 6.19
C GLY A 265 12.02 12.55 6.20
N VAL A 266 11.52 13.14 5.11
CA VAL A 266 11.34 14.59 4.97
C VAL A 266 9.86 14.94 5.15
N THR A 267 9.60 15.98 5.95
CA THR A 267 8.24 16.45 6.22
C THR A 267 7.61 17.13 5.00
N PRO A 268 6.27 17.24 4.92
CA PRO A 268 5.64 17.98 3.83
C PRO A 268 6.02 19.46 3.79
N ALA A 269 6.38 20.05 4.92
CA ALA A 269 6.81 21.44 4.99
C ALA A 269 8.15 21.66 4.25
N ASP A 270 9.10 20.75 4.45
CA ASP A 270 10.41 20.83 3.80
C ASP A 270 10.39 20.28 2.38
N GLY A 271 9.72 19.16 2.15
CA GLY A 271 9.61 18.45 0.87
C GLY A 271 10.90 17.79 0.39
N TRP A 272 10.83 16.51 0.05
CA TRP A 272 11.95 15.80 -0.57
C TRP A 272 12.31 16.38 -1.94
N LEU A 273 13.59 16.29 -2.36
CA LEU A 273 14.10 16.86 -3.61
C LEU A 273 14.81 15.80 -4.46
N ALA A 274 14.44 15.72 -5.73
CA ALA A 274 15.11 14.92 -6.75
C ALA A 274 15.36 15.74 -8.02
N LEU A 275 16.57 15.59 -8.58
CA LEU A 275 16.97 16.32 -9.78
C LEU A 275 16.69 15.53 -11.05
N PHE A 276 16.33 16.22 -12.13
CA PHE A 276 16.33 15.69 -13.48
C PHE A 276 16.90 16.73 -14.46
N LYS A 277 17.24 16.29 -15.66
CA LYS A 277 17.42 17.16 -16.82
C LYS A 277 16.28 16.91 -17.80
N ARG A 278 15.85 17.94 -18.48
CA ARG A 278 14.79 17.86 -19.50
C ARG A 278 15.05 16.73 -20.47
N GLY A 279 14.06 15.85 -20.65
CA GLY A 279 14.12 14.69 -21.53
C GLY A 279 14.83 13.46 -20.95
N GLU A 280 15.37 13.55 -19.71
CA GLU A 280 15.83 12.33 -19.00
C GLU A 280 14.63 11.48 -18.61
N ARG A 281 14.83 10.16 -18.67
CA ARG A 281 13.92 9.17 -18.10
C ARG A 281 14.32 8.91 -16.65
N VAL A 282 13.43 9.19 -15.72
CA VAL A 282 13.66 9.05 -14.27
C VAL A 282 12.88 7.85 -13.74
N LYS A 283 13.58 6.92 -13.10
CA LYS A 283 13.01 5.81 -12.36
C LYS A 283 12.76 6.24 -10.92
N LEU A 284 11.52 6.12 -10.46
CA LEU A 284 11.12 6.33 -9.07
C LEU A 284 10.69 4.99 -8.47
N ARG A 285 11.36 4.56 -7.41
CA ARG A 285 11.10 3.31 -6.69
C ARG A 285 10.29 3.62 -5.44
N PHE A 286 8.98 3.56 -5.53
CA PHE A 286 8.08 3.81 -4.41
C PHE A 286 8.02 2.60 -3.49
N ILE A 287 8.16 2.85 -2.20
CA ILE A 287 8.02 1.87 -1.12
C ILE A 287 7.08 2.49 -0.09
N ASN A 288 6.00 1.83 0.25
CA ASN A 288 5.16 2.24 1.35
C ASN A 288 5.58 1.51 2.64
N ALA A 289 6.44 2.16 3.43
CA ALA A 289 6.92 1.70 4.72
C ALA A 289 6.16 2.38 5.89
N ALA A 290 4.93 2.82 5.66
CA ALA A 290 4.07 3.34 6.71
C ALA A 290 3.55 2.20 7.59
N ALA A 291 3.31 2.48 8.87
CA ALA A 291 2.74 1.49 9.78
C ALA A 291 1.24 1.24 9.51
N MET A 292 0.49 2.29 9.15
CA MET A 292 -0.97 2.20 8.99
C MET A 292 -1.52 2.87 7.72
N THR A 293 -0.72 3.67 7.00
CA THR A 293 -1.24 4.59 6.00
C THR A 293 -1.13 4.06 4.58
N PHE A 294 -2.25 4.00 3.86
CA PHE A 294 -2.30 3.87 2.40
C PHE A 294 -2.12 5.25 1.76
N PHE A 295 -1.39 5.31 0.66
CA PHE A 295 -1.21 6.55 -0.09
C PHE A 295 -1.74 6.43 -1.52
N ASP A 296 -2.36 7.51 -2.01
CA ASP A 296 -2.67 7.71 -3.41
C ASP A 296 -1.63 8.65 -4.00
N VAL A 297 -0.83 8.14 -4.95
CA VAL A 297 0.37 8.80 -5.47
C VAL A 297 0.10 9.33 -6.87
N ARG A 298 0.41 10.61 -7.10
CA ARG A 298 0.35 11.26 -8.42
C ARG A 298 1.47 12.28 -8.61
N ILE A 299 1.81 12.54 -9.84
CA ILE A 299 2.74 13.63 -10.24
C ILE A 299 2.01 14.51 -11.25
N PRO A 300 1.32 15.59 -10.83
CA PRO A 300 0.50 16.40 -11.73
C PRO A 300 1.31 16.92 -12.92
N GLY A 301 0.79 16.65 -14.12
CA GLY A 301 1.43 17.01 -15.38
C GLY A 301 2.44 16.02 -15.92
N LEU A 302 2.66 14.87 -15.24
CA LEU A 302 3.44 13.75 -15.77
C LEU A 302 2.63 12.46 -15.70
N LYS A 303 2.73 11.63 -16.73
CA LYS A 303 2.31 10.24 -16.68
C LYS A 303 3.38 9.41 -15.97
N MET A 304 2.94 8.47 -15.18
CA MET A 304 3.79 7.48 -14.53
C MET A 304 3.61 6.14 -15.26
N THR A 305 4.69 5.60 -15.81
CA THR A 305 4.67 4.27 -16.43
C THR A 305 5.15 3.26 -15.40
N VAL A 306 4.23 2.48 -14.86
CA VAL A 306 4.54 1.39 -13.92
C VAL A 306 5.24 0.28 -14.68
N VAL A 307 6.41 -0.14 -14.21
CA VAL A 307 7.27 -1.17 -14.83
C VAL A 307 7.60 -2.33 -13.90
N ALA A 308 7.37 -2.16 -12.60
CA ALA A 308 7.47 -3.25 -11.63
C ALA A 308 6.49 -3.05 -10.47
N ALA A 309 6.01 -4.15 -9.92
CA ALA A 309 5.20 -4.22 -8.71
C ALA A 309 5.82 -5.25 -7.77
N ASP A 310 6.02 -4.88 -6.50
CA ASP A 310 6.66 -5.71 -5.48
C ASP A 310 7.99 -6.32 -5.96
N GLY A 311 8.81 -5.51 -6.63
CA GLY A 311 10.12 -5.90 -7.15
C GLY A 311 10.11 -6.76 -8.41
N GLN A 312 8.95 -7.17 -8.92
CA GLN A 312 8.81 -8.00 -10.11
C GLN A 312 8.38 -7.17 -11.31
N TYR A 313 9.02 -7.39 -12.48
CA TYR A 313 8.70 -6.64 -13.68
C TYR A 313 7.31 -6.98 -14.20
N VAL A 314 6.59 -5.94 -14.59
CA VAL A 314 5.27 -6.01 -15.25
C VAL A 314 5.33 -5.39 -16.63
N GLU A 315 4.38 -5.74 -17.50
CA GLU A 315 4.19 -5.02 -18.76
C GLU A 315 3.92 -3.54 -18.45
N PRO A 316 4.57 -2.60 -19.16
CA PRO A 316 4.47 -1.18 -18.83
C PRO A 316 3.04 -0.65 -18.92
N VAL A 317 2.56 -0.06 -17.84
CA VAL A 317 1.23 0.55 -17.74
C VAL A 317 1.36 2.03 -17.41
N SER A 318 0.86 2.89 -18.30
CA SER A 318 0.90 4.35 -18.10
C SER A 318 -0.37 4.84 -17.38
N VAL A 319 -0.19 5.51 -16.24
CA VAL A 319 -1.26 5.97 -15.36
C VAL A 319 -1.03 7.43 -14.90
N ASP A 320 -2.08 8.06 -14.41
CA ASP A 320 -2.01 9.37 -13.74
C ASP A 320 -1.79 9.24 -12.24
N GLU A 321 -2.28 8.13 -11.67
CA GLU A 321 -2.31 7.92 -10.23
C GLU A 321 -2.30 6.42 -9.91
N PHE A 322 -1.76 6.05 -8.76
CA PHE A 322 -1.89 4.71 -8.21
C PHE A 322 -2.05 4.77 -6.69
N ARG A 323 -2.83 3.84 -6.13
CA ARG A 323 -2.83 3.56 -4.70
C ARG A 323 -1.69 2.61 -4.37
N ILE A 324 -0.96 2.90 -3.30
CA ILE A 324 0.05 2.01 -2.74
C ILE A 324 -0.33 1.66 -1.30
N GLY A 325 -0.60 0.39 -1.05
CA GLY A 325 -0.88 -0.12 0.29
C GLY A 325 0.38 -0.27 1.11
N VAL A 326 0.20 -0.40 2.43
CA VAL A 326 1.32 -0.67 3.34
C VAL A 326 2.06 -1.92 2.86
N ALA A 327 3.38 -1.85 2.85
CA ALA A 327 4.33 -2.87 2.41
C ALA A 327 4.42 -3.12 0.89
N GLU A 328 3.58 -2.52 0.04
CA GLU A 328 3.74 -2.62 -1.41
C GLU A 328 4.91 -1.80 -1.93
N THR A 329 5.44 -2.20 -3.09
CA THR A 329 6.39 -1.41 -3.86
C THR A 329 5.97 -1.28 -5.32
N TYR A 330 6.22 -0.09 -5.93
CA TYR A 330 6.03 0.15 -7.35
C TYR A 330 7.24 0.90 -7.93
N ASP A 331 7.80 0.38 -9.02
CA ASP A 331 8.78 1.11 -9.81
C ASP A 331 8.08 1.78 -10.98
N VAL A 332 8.25 3.09 -11.11
CA VAL A 332 7.66 3.87 -12.20
C VAL A 332 8.71 4.66 -12.97
N LEU A 333 8.49 4.81 -14.27
CA LEU A 333 9.26 5.68 -15.14
C LEU A 333 8.48 6.95 -15.43
N VAL A 334 9.13 8.11 -15.34
CA VAL A 334 8.60 9.41 -15.74
C VAL A 334 9.57 10.11 -16.67
N GLU A 335 9.03 10.88 -17.63
CA GLU A 335 9.82 11.61 -18.64
C GLU A 335 9.46 13.10 -18.61
N PRO A 336 10.10 13.92 -17.76
CA PRO A 336 9.86 15.36 -17.72
C PRO A 336 10.36 16.05 -19.01
N HIS A 337 9.45 16.68 -19.75
CA HIS A 337 9.79 17.36 -21.02
C HIS A 337 9.94 18.88 -20.88
N ASP A 338 9.58 19.43 -19.72
CA ASP A 338 9.66 20.87 -19.43
C ASP A 338 10.71 21.15 -18.33
N ASP A 339 11.29 22.35 -18.37
CA ASP A 339 12.20 22.85 -17.35
C ASP A 339 11.44 23.47 -16.16
N ARG A 340 10.46 22.73 -15.59
CA ARG A 340 9.67 23.12 -14.43
C ARG A 340 9.76 22.09 -13.32
N ALA A 341 9.45 22.49 -12.10
CA ALA A 341 9.35 21.58 -10.98
C ALA A 341 7.99 20.84 -10.99
N TYR A 342 8.00 19.55 -10.69
CA TYR A 342 6.83 18.68 -10.57
C TYR A 342 6.67 18.20 -9.13
N SER A 343 5.44 18.25 -8.61
CA SER A 343 5.15 17.75 -7.29
C SER A 343 4.99 16.22 -7.33
N VAL A 344 5.84 15.50 -6.60
CA VAL A 344 5.59 14.10 -6.25
C VAL A 344 4.69 14.11 -5.03
N PHE A 345 3.42 13.79 -5.20
CA PHE A 345 2.38 13.99 -4.21
C PHE A 345 1.73 12.67 -3.81
N ALA A 346 1.77 12.35 -2.52
CA ALA A 346 1.22 11.13 -1.95
C ALA A 346 0.23 11.51 -0.83
N GLN A 347 -1.07 11.53 -1.16
CA GLN A 347 -2.12 11.84 -0.18
C GLN A 347 -2.56 10.58 0.56
N ALA A 348 -2.84 10.70 1.85
CA ALA A 348 -3.41 9.60 2.63
C ALA A 348 -4.80 9.21 2.11
N ILE A 349 -5.14 7.92 2.21
CA ILE A 349 -6.40 7.37 1.71
C ILE A 349 -7.63 8.12 2.23
N ASP A 350 -7.58 8.58 3.48
CA ASP A 350 -8.65 9.32 4.17
C ASP A 350 -8.65 10.84 3.87
N ARG A 351 -7.64 11.33 3.12
CA ARG A 351 -7.46 12.76 2.80
C ARG A 351 -7.20 13.67 4.01
N SER A 352 -6.67 13.13 5.10
CA SER A 352 -6.31 13.92 6.29
C SER A 352 -4.96 14.62 6.18
N GLY A 353 -4.13 14.24 5.18
CA GLY A 353 -2.82 14.82 4.94
C GLY A 353 -2.10 14.17 3.77
N TYR A 354 -0.83 14.51 3.59
CA TYR A 354 0.00 14.04 2.47
C TYR A 354 1.49 14.04 2.82
N ALA A 355 2.26 13.19 2.14
CA ALA A 355 3.70 13.34 1.96
C ALA A 355 3.99 13.97 0.60
N ARG A 356 5.08 14.70 0.46
CA ARG A 356 5.46 15.33 -0.82
C ARG A 356 6.94 15.39 -1.08
N GLY A 357 7.28 15.40 -2.37
CA GLY A 357 8.58 15.74 -2.89
C GLY A 357 8.48 16.64 -4.11
N THR A 358 9.61 17.07 -4.61
CA THR A 358 9.73 17.86 -5.83
C THR A 358 10.73 17.19 -6.76
N LEU A 359 10.29 16.83 -7.94
CA LEU A 359 11.16 16.46 -9.06
C LEU A 359 11.45 17.73 -9.86
N THR A 360 12.72 18.16 -9.94
CA THR A 360 13.07 19.51 -10.40
C THR A 360 14.34 19.53 -11.24
N PRO A 361 14.44 20.42 -12.25
CA PRO A 361 15.69 20.65 -12.96
C PRO A 361 16.70 21.46 -12.13
N ASP A 362 16.24 22.22 -11.12
CA ASP A 362 17.05 23.08 -10.26
C ASP A 362 16.57 23.04 -8.82
N LEU A 363 17.48 22.83 -7.85
CA LEU A 363 17.16 22.71 -6.43
C LEU A 363 16.54 23.96 -5.79
N SER A 364 16.61 25.10 -6.45
CA SER A 364 15.95 26.34 -6.01
C SER A 364 14.46 26.40 -6.37
N MET A 365 14.01 25.56 -7.31
CA MET A 365 12.61 25.49 -7.71
C MET A 365 11.79 24.64 -6.74
N VAL A 366 10.57 25.08 -6.46
CA VAL A 366 9.59 24.35 -5.65
C VAL A 366 8.35 24.14 -6.49
N ALA A 367 7.85 22.91 -6.51
CA ALA A 367 6.60 22.61 -7.20
C ALA A 367 5.38 23.10 -6.40
N GLU A 368 4.33 23.45 -7.10
CA GLU A 368 3.03 23.75 -6.50
C GLU A 368 2.51 22.49 -5.77
N ILE A 369 1.93 22.70 -4.59
CA ILE A 369 1.34 21.61 -3.81
C ILE A 369 -0.09 21.39 -4.28
N PRO A 370 -0.44 20.21 -4.82
CA PRO A 370 -1.79 19.93 -5.24
C PRO A 370 -2.79 19.98 -4.08
N ALA A 371 -4.02 20.38 -4.35
CA ALA A 371 -5.09 20.22 -3.38
C ALA A 371 -5.36 18.75 -3.09
N LEU A 372 -5.76 18.44 -1.85
CA LEU A 372 -6.30 17.13 -1.49
C LEU A 372 -7.60 16.89 -2.26
N ASP A 373 -7.80 15.64 -2.67
CA ASP A 373 -9.08 15.22 -3.21
C ASP A 373 -10.19 15.23 -2.12
N PRO A 374 -11.46 15.19 -2.49
CA PRO A 374 -12.55 15.03 -1.53
C PRO A 374 -12.38 13.78 -0.68
N ALA A 375 -12.70 13.90 0.61
CA ALA A 375 -12.64 12.77 1.53
C ALA A 375 -13.61 11.65 1.10
N PRO A 376 -13.15 10.42 0.96
CA PRO A 376 -14.00 9.32 0.53
C PRO A 376 -14.99 8.93 1.62
N ILE A 377 -16.14 8.40 1.17
CA ILE A 377 -17.20 7.85 2.01
C ILE A 377 -17.51 6.46 1.48
N LEU A 378 -17.53 5.45 2.36
CA LEU A 378 -17.89 4.10 2.02
C LEU A 378 -19.40 3.98 1.78
N THR A 379 -19.78 3.13 0.84
CA THR A 379 -21.16 2.73 0.59
C THR A 379 -21.39 1.29 1.08
N HIS A 380 -22.65 0.89 1.24
CA HIS A 380 -22.99 -0.51 1.55
C HIS A 380 -22.48 -1.48 0.47
N GLY A 381 -22.47 -1.04 -0.80
CA GLY A 381 -21.90 -1.80 -1.90
C GLY A 381 -20.39 -2.02 -1.79
N ASP A 382 -19.66 -1.07 -1.16
CA ASP A 382 -18.23 -1.23 -0.88
C ASP A 382 -17.98 -2.30 0.19
N MET A 383 -18.94 -2.49 1.09
CA MET A 383 -18.87 -3.48 2.17
C MET A 383 -19.24 -4.90 1.74
N GLY A 384 -19.55 -5.13 0.47
CA GLY A 384 -20.02 -6.43 -0.01
C GLY A 384 -21.37 -6.85 0.56
N MET A 385 -22.21 -5.89 0.96
CA MET A 385 -23.54 -6.14 1.43
C MET A 385 -24.50 -6.33 0.26
N ALA A 386 -25.39 -7.33 0.35
CA ALA A 386 -26.47 -7.50 -0.59
C ALA A 386 -27.43 -6.31 -0.48
N MET A 387 -27.62 -5.57 -1.57
CA MET A 387 -28.65 -4.51 -1.60
C MET A 387 -30.01 -5.21 -1.70
N ASP A 388 -30.80 -5.11 -0.65
CA ASP A 388 -32.20 -5.54 -0.69
C ASP A 388 -33.01 -4.58 -1.58
N HIS A 389 -33.14 -4.91 -2.87
CA HIS A 389 -33.97 -4.18 -3.82
C HIS A 389 -35.48 -4.34 -3.57
N SER A 390 -35.90 -5.15 -2.60
CA SER A 390 -37.32 -5.39 -2.32
C SER A 390 -38.00 -4.20 -1.62
N GLN A 391 -37.28 -3.23 -1.09
CA GLN A 391 -37.84 -2.03 -0.44
C GLN A 391 -38.01 -0.80 -1.34
N HIS A 392 -37.55 -0.85 -2.59
CA HIS A 392 -37.93 0.17 -3.57
C HIS A 392 -39.20 -0.24 -4.28
N ASN A 393 -40.32 -0.11 -3.56
CA ASN A 393 -41.65 -0.21 -4.12
C ASN A 393 -41.85 1.03 -5.03
N MET A 394 -41.52 0.89 -6.32
CA MET A 394 -41.88 1.85 -7.37
C MET A 394 -43.37 1.78 -7.65
N ALA A 395 -44.20 1.87 -6.61
CA ALA A 395 -45.62 2.10 -6.74
C ALA A 395 -45.84 3.60 -6.94
N GLY A 396 -45.76 4.06 -8.19
CA GLY A 396 -46.05 5.45 -8.48
C GLY A 396 -45.60 5.97 -9.83
N MET A 397 -45.22 5.14 -10.81
CA MET A 397 -45.14 5.57 -12.20
C MET A 397 -46.17 4.84 -13.04
N ASP A 398 -47.28 5.54 -13.26
CA ASP A 398 -48.36 5.16 -14.20
C ASP A 398 -47.80 5.25 -15.65
N HIS A 399 -47.50 4.09 -16.25
CA HIS A 399 -47.14 3.97 -17.66
C HIS A 399 -48.39 3.70 -18.55
N SER A 400 -49.55 4.26 -18.22
CA SER A 400 -50.72 4.21 -19.09
C SER A 400 -50.85 5.50 -19.90
N GLN A 401 -50.00 5.69 -20.91
CA GLN A 401 -50.32 6.51 -22.11
C GLN A 401 -49.14 6.48 -23.09
N HIS A 402 -49.06 5.46 -23.92
CA HIS A 402 -48.67 5.55 -25.32
C HIS A 402 -49.17 4.29 -26.04
N ASP A 403 -50.41 4.42 -26.47
CA ASP A 403 -51.03 3.54 -27.47
C ASP A 403 -50.47 3.96 -28.84
N MET A 404 -49.69 3.14 -29.49
CA MET A 404 -49.33 3.25 -30.90
C MET A 404 -49.73 1.94 -31.60
N SER A 405 -50.95 1.91 -32.01
CA SER A 405 -51.48 0.96 -33.01
C SER A 405 -50.69 1.09 -34.30
N VAL A 406 -49.92 0.11 -34.68
CA VAL A 406 -49.36 -0.05 -36.03
C VAL A 406 -50.27 -0.99 -36.80
N LYS A 407 -50.89 -0.47 -37.86
CA LYS A 407 -51.59 -1.26 -38.89
C LYS A 407 -50.56 -2.02 -39.74
N GLU A 408 -50.80 -3.30 -39.94
CA GLU A 408 -50.25 -4.08 -41.05
C GLU A 408 -50.77 -3.56 -42.36
N ASP A 409 -49.85 -3.41 -43.37
CA ASP A 409 -50.16 -3.70 -44.76
C ASP A 409 -48.90 -3.83 -45.64
N SER A 410 -48.79 -5.07 -46.19
CA SER A 410 -48.36 -5.48 -47.55
C SER A 410 -46.96 -5.12 -48.13
N GLU A 411 -46.30 -6.22 -48.55
CA GLU A 411 -45.19 -6.45 -49.50
C GLU A 411 -45.26 -5.74 -50.87
N PRO A 412 -44.29 -6.01 -51.82
CA PRO A 412 -42.82 -5.90 -51.79
C PRO A 412 -42.28 -5.09 -53.02
N ALA A 413 -41.06 -4.63 -53.00
CA ALA A 413 -40.33 -4.37 -54.26
C ALA A 413 -38.79 -4.44 -54.12
N LYS A 414 -38.20 -5.20 -55.03
CA LYS A 414 -36.77 -5.46 -55.29
C LYS A 414 -36.01 -4.21 -55.70
N GLY A 415 -34.74 -4.13 -55.28
CA GLY A 415 -33.76 -3.22 -55.88
C GLY A 415 -32.40 -3.31 -55.24
N ALA A 416 -31.48 -3.97 -55.87
CA ALA A 416 -30.08 -4.11 -55.47
C ALA A 416 -29.30 -2.80 -55.65
N MET A 417 -28.38 -2.50 -54.72
CA MET A 417 -27.04 -1.98 -55.06
C MET A 417 -26.05 -2.13 -53.87
N LYS A 418 -24.87 -2.68 -54.21
CA LYS A 418 -23.69 -2.84 -53.37
C LYS A 418 -23.00 -1.51 -53.07
N CYS A 419 -22.37 -1.45 -51.89
CA CYS A 419 -21.05 -0.93 -51.53
C CYS A 419 -21.07 -0.79 -49.97
N GLY A 420 -20.34 -1.46 -49.17
CA GLY A 420 -18.89 -1.63 -49.09
C GLY A 420 -18.38 -0.73 -47.96
N ALA A 421 -18.13 -1.32 -46.77
CA ALA A 421 -17.07 -1.01 -45.84
C ALA A 421 -17.49 -1.27 -44.39
N GLY A 422 -16.90 -2.21 -43.79
CA GLY A 422 -16.69 -2.77 -42.53
C GLY A 422 -16.84 -1.89 -41.31
N MET A 423 -17.66 -2.34 -40.39
CA MET A 423 -17.47 -2.14 -38.95
C MET A 423 -17.59 -3.52 -38.30
N MET A 424 -16.47 -3.93 -37.68
CA MET A 424 -16.43 -5.14 -36.86
C MET A 424 -17.35 -4.95 -35.67
N GLY A 425 -18.44 -5.72 -35.63
CA GLY A 425 -19.23 -5.93 -34.46
C GLY A 425 -18.42 -6.81 -33.49
N MET A 426 -18.18 -6.32 -32.27
CA MET A 426 -17.71 -7.18 -31.18
C MET A 426 -18.87 -8.09 -30.77
N ASP A 427 -18.71 -9.34 -31.09
CA ASP A 427 -19.58 -10.44 -30.63
C ASP A 427 -19.34 -10.64 -29.12
N HIS A 428 -20.30 -10.28 -28.30
CA HIS A 428 -20.33 -10.68 -26.88
C HIS A 428 -20.72 -12.17 -26.79
N GLY A 429 -19.73 -13.04 -27.02
CA GLY A 429 -19.89 -14.46 -26.81
C GLY A 429 -20.38 -14.77 -25.41
N GLN A 430 -21.59 -15.29 -25.29
CA GLN A 430 -22.14 -15.90 -24.08
C GLN A 430 -21.19 -17.01 -23.61
N HIS A 431 -20.42 -16.76 -22.53
CA HIS A 431 -19.73 -17.82 -21.83
C HIS A 431 -20.76 -18.68 -21.09
N ASN A 432 -20.97 -19.85 -21.65
CA ASN A 432 -21.82 -20.91 -21.09
C ASN A 432 -21.16 -21.44 -19.80
N MET A 433 -21.69 -21.06 -18.64
CA MET A 433 -21.30 -21.56 -17.33
C MET A 433 -21.85 -22.98 -17.15
N GLY A 434 -21.18 -23.96 -17.76
CA GLY A 434 -21.44 -25.36 -17.50
C GLY A 434 -21.14 -25.71 -16.05
N ALA A 435 -22.13 -26.30 -15.38
CA ALA A 435 -22.02 -26.80 -14.03
C ALA A 435 -20.83 -27.77 -13.89
N MET A 436 -19.85 -27.41 -13.05
CA MET A 436 -18.75 -28.28 -12.66
C MET A 436 -19.21 -29.21 -11.52
N SER A 437 -19.65 -30.38 -11.85
CA SER A 437 -19.73 -31.51 -10.93
C SER A 437 -18.57 -32.44 -11.22
N GLY A 438 -17.60 -32.53 -10.29
CA GLY A 438 -16.49 -33.47 -10.36
C GLY A 438 -15.27 -32.91 -9.63
N ALA A 439 -14.63 -33.72 -8.80
CA ALA A 439 -13.34 -33.44 -8.19
C ALA A 439 -12.25 -33.38 -9.27
N GLY A 440 -12.27 -32.31 -10.08
CA GLY A 440 -11.27 -32.00 -11.09
C GLY A 440 -10.26 -31.00 -10.54
N LYS A 441 -9.02 -31.09 -10.96
CA LYS A 441 -7.97 -30.11 -10.68
C LYS A 441 -8.47 -28.70 -10.99
N LEU A 442 -8.24 -27.77 -10.07
CA LEU A 442 -8.63 -26.37 -10.21
C LEU A 442 -7.74 -25.70 -11.27
N ALA A 443 -8.32 -25.18 -12.34
CA ALA A 443 -7.53 -24.56 -13.41
C ALA A 443 -6.81 -23.29 -12.90
N MET A 444 -5.55 -23.17 -13.24
CA MET A 444 -4.76 -21.96 -12.97
C MET A 444 -5.34 -20.77 -13.75
N GLY A 445 -5.46 -19.61 -13.11
CA GLY A 445 -6.01 -18.41 -13.73
C GLY A 445 -7.51 -18.47 -14.05
N ALA A 446 -8.21 -19.59 -13.69
CA ALA A 446 -9.65 -19.72 -13.88
C ALA A 446 -10.46 -18.98 -12.79
N GLY A 447 -9.79 -18.40 -11.81
CA GLY A 447 -10.43 -17.47 -10.89
C GLY A 447 -11.00 -16.28 -11.69
N PRO A 448 -12.24 -15.84 -11.42
CA PRO A 448 -12.74 -14.64 -12.09
C PRO A 448 -11.83 -13.46 -11.75
N ALA A 449 -11.37 -12.75 -12.79
CA ALA A 449 -10.51 -11.56 -12.66
C ALA A 449 -11.20 -10.39 -11.95
N GLY A 450 -12.31 -10.64 -11.34
CA GLY A 450 -12.91 -9.71 -10.45
C GLY A 450 -13.96 -8.78 -11.00
N TYR A 451 -14.15 -8.61 -12.21
CA TYR A 451 -15.09 -7.68 -12.88
C TYR A 451 -16.52 -7.61 -12.29
N GLY A 452 -16.61 -7.35 -10.98
CA GLY A 452 -17.89 -7.23 -10.28
C GLY A 452 -18.69 -8.52 -10.12
N SER A 453 -18.13 -9.68 -10.52
CA SER A 453 -18.80 -10.96 -10.34
C SER A 453 -18.87 -11.31 -8.86
N ALA A 454 -20.09 -11.49 -8.33
CA ALA A 454 -20.29 -12.07 -7.02
C ALA A 454 -20.05 -13.59 -7.10
N LYS A 455 -19.30 -14.14 -6.12
CA LYS A 455 -19.21 -15.58 -5.88
C LYS A 455 -19.94 -15.87 -4.58
N THR A 456 -20.67 -16.96 -4.52
CA THR A 456 -21.21 -17.43 -3.24
C THR A 456 -20.03 -17.85 -2.36
N VAL A 457 -19.88 -17.16 -1.23
CA VAL A 457 -18.82 -17.42 -0.26
C VAL A 457 -19.34 -18.43 0.75
N SER A 458 -18.52 -19.43 1.10
CA SER A 458 -18.83 -20.34 2.21
C SER A 458 -18.25 -19.79 3.49
N TYR A 459 -19.06 -19.71 4.54
CA TYR A 459 -18.65 -19.26 5.88
C TYR A 459 -18.44 -20.41 6.87
N GLU A 460 -18.42 -21.66 6.36
CA GLU A 460 -18.24 -22.85 7.20
C GLU A 460 -16.93 -22.81 8.00
N ASP A 461 -15.91 -22.19 7.44
CA ASP A 461 -14.60 -22.03 8.07
C ASP A 461 -14.52 -20.84 9.05
N VAL A 462 -15.58 -20.02 9.16
CA VAL A 462 -15.59 -18.84 10.04
C VAL A 462 -16.14 -19.20 11.41
N ARG A 463 -15.30 -19.08 12.43
CA ARG A 463 -15.72 -19.20 13.82
C ARG A 463 -16.39 -17.92 14.30
N MET A 464 -17.72 -17.92 14.37
CA MET A 464 -18.47 -16.80 14.91
C MET A 464 -18.13 -16.56 16.39
N GLY A 465 -17.92 -15.29 16.75
CA GLY A 465 -17.52 -14.90 18.09
C GLY A 465 -17.28 -13.40 18.24
N PRO A 466 -16.67 -12.95 19.33
CA PRO A 466 -16.42 -11.52 19.58
C PRO A 466 -15.50 -10.84 18.56
N GLN A 467 -14.76 -11.60 17.76
CA GLN A 467 -13.85 -11.15 16.71
C GLN A 467 -14.54 -10.89 15.37
N VAL A 468 -15.84 -11.18 15.25
CA VAL A 468 -16.59 -11.03 13.99
C VAL A 468 -17.83 -10.20 14.28
N ASP A 469 -17.94 -9.01 13.70
CA ASP A 469 -19.12 -8.13 13.81
C ASP A 469 -19.86 -7.99 12.48
N MET A 470 -19.25 -8.38 11.37
CA MET A 470 -19.90 -8.45 10.06
C MET A 470 -19.33 -9.57 9.19
N LEU A 471 -20.07 -9.94 8.18
CA LEU A 471 -19.67 -10.82 7.08
C LEU A 471 -20.12 -10.18 5.76
N ALA A 472 -19.32 -10.33 4.72
CA ALA A 472 -19.62 -9.78 3.40
C ALA A 472 -20.52 -10.72 2.61
N ASP A 473 -21.86 -10.63 2.76
CA ASP A 473 -22.84 -11.52 2.14
C ASP A 473 -22.70 -11.68 0.63
N ALA A 474 -22.15 -10.67 -0.04
CA ALA A 474 -21.96 -10.63 -1.48
C ALA A 474 -20.55 -10.13 -1.83
N ALA A 475 -19.53 -10.79 -1.26
CA ALA A 475 -18.13 -10.47 -1.60
C ALA A 475 -17.90 -10.57 -3.11
N LYS A 476 -17.18 -9.59 -3.65
CA LYS A 476 -16.96 -9.45 -5.10
C LYS A 476 -15.46 -9.44 -5.41
N TYR A 477 -15.12 -10.03 -6.54
CA TYR A 477 -13.82 -9.76 -7.14
C TYR A 477 -13.78 -8.33 -7.67
N ARG A 478 -12.75 -7.56 -7.30
CA ARG A 478 -12.61 -6.12 -7.61
C ARG A 478 -11.19 -5.76 -8.02
N LEU A 479 -10.53 -6.63 -8.77
CA LEU A 479 -9.15 -6.37 -9.21
C LEU A 479 -9.07 -5.19 -10.20
N ASP A 480 -10.18 -4.85 -10.86
CA ASP A 480 -10.37 -3.72 -11.77
C ASP A 480 -10.84 -2.43 -11.08
N ASP A 481 -11.11 -2.48 -9.77
CA ASP A 481 -11.59 -1.33 -9.00
C ASP A 481 -10.41 -0.59 -8.32
N PRO A 482 -10.18 0.70 -8.63
CA PRO A 482 -9.11 1.47 -7.99
C PRO A 482 -9.38 1.75 -6.51
N GLY A 483 -10.59 1.48 -6.03
CA GLY A 483 -11.01 1.66 -4.65
C GLY A 483 -11.68 3.00 -4.37
N VAL A 484 -12.24 3.09 -3.16
CA VAL A 484 -12.96 4.28 -2.69
C VAL A 484 -12.07 5.54 -2.77
N GLY A 485 -12.64 6.65 -3.24
CA GLY A 485 -11.95 7.93 -3.40
C GLY A 485 -11.11 8.06 -4.68
N LEU A 486 -10.98 6.99 -5.49
CA LEU A 486 -10.27 7.00 -6.78
C LEU A 486 -11.19 6.76 -7.98
N ARG A 487 -12.38 6.22 -7.76
CA ARG A 487 -13.37 6.00 -8.81
C ARG A 487 -13.85 7.35 -9.36
N ASN A 488 -13.94 7.45 -10.69
CA ASN A 488 -14.50 8.62 -11.40
C ASN A 488 -13.85 9.97 -11.05
N ASN A 489 -12.58 9.96 -10.63
CA ASN A 489 -11.84 11.16 -10.27
C ASN A 489 -11.24 11.92 -11.47
N GLY A 490 -11.53 11.47 -12.70
CA GLY A 490 -11.02 12.05 -13.95
C GLY A 490 -9.59 11.66 -14.29
N ARG A 491 -8.95 10.76 -13.53
CA ARG A 491 -7.59 10.26 -13.74
C ARG A 491 -7.59 8.79 -14.12
N ARG A 492 -6.60 8.36 -14.90
CA ARG A 492 -6.32 6.94 -15.13
C ARG A 492 -5.60 6.40 -13.90
N VAL A 493 -6.27 5.61 -13.09
CA VAL A 493 -5.73 4.99 -11.88
C VAL A 493 -5.30 3.56 -12.17
N LEU A 494 -4.15 3.14 -11.63
CA LEU A 494 -3.69 1.75 -11.69
C LEU A 494 -4.63 0.85 -10.89
N THR A 495 -4.94 -0.31 -11.45
CA THR A 495 -5.67 -1.39 -10.77
C THR A 495 -4.86 -2.69 -10.84
N TYR A 496 -5.20 -3.68 -10.03
CA TYR A 496 -4.53 -4.99 -10.13
C TYR A 496 -4.82 -5.70 -11.45
N ALA A 497 -5.99 -5.45 -12.06
CA ALA A 497 -6.33 -5.98 -13.38
C ALA A 497 -5.45 -5.42 -14.52
N ASP A 498 -4.73 -4.33 -14.28
CA ASP A 498 -3.76 -3.77 -15.23
C ASP A 498 -2.38 -4.44 -15.16
N LEU A 499 -2.13 -5.22 -14.12
CA LEU A 499 -0.82 -5.81 -13.87
C LEU A 499 -0.70 -7.16 -14.59
N PHE A 500 0.17 -7.21 -15.58
CA PHE A 500 0.56 -8.43 -16.28
C PHE A 500 2.06 -8.64 -16.07
N ARG A 501 2.46 -9.86 -15.71
CA ARG A 501 3.87 -10.19 -15.59
C ARG A 501 4.60 -9.96 -16.90
N LEU A 502 5.76 -9.34 -16.86
CA LEU A 502 6.65 -9.29 -18.00
C LEU A 502 7.29 -10.69 -18.20
N GLY A 503 6.86 -11.40 -19.23
CA GLY A 503 7.21 -12.80 -19.45
C GLY A 503 6.13 -13.78 -18.99
N SER A 504 6.50 -15.06 -18.86
CA SER A 504 5.57 -16.12 -18.49
C SER A 504 5.47 -16.29 -16.97
N THR A 505 4.34 -16.81 -16.50
CA THR A 505 4.18 -17.29 -15.13
C THR A 505 5.24 -18.33 -14.78
N ASP A 506 5.89 -18.23 -13.61
CA ASP A 506 7.00 -19.11 -13.23
C ASP A 506 6.57 -20.56 -13.01
N ASP A 507 5.44 -20.75 -12.34
CA ASP A 507 4.89 -22.07 -12.08
C ASP A 507 3.52 -22.22 -12.77
N PRO A 508 3.46 -22.88 -13.92
CA PRO A 508 2.23 -23.06 -14.70
C PRO A 508 1.32 -24.18 -14.17
N ARG A 509 1.67 -24.83 -13.06
CA ARG A 509 0.86 -25.92 -12.50
C ARG A 509 -0.47 -25.40 -11.97
N GLU A 510 -1.51 -26.20 -12.16
CA GLU A 510 -2.80 -25.97 -11.51
C GLU A 510 -2.70 -26.21 -9.99
N PRO A 511 -3.48 -25.49 -9.17
CA PRO A 511 -3.48 -25.71 -7.72
C PRO A 511 -4.08 -27.07 -7.36
N GLU A 512 -3.48 -27.74 -6.38
CA GLU A 512 -3.90 -29.04 -5.88
C GLU A 512 -5.07 -28.93 -4.91
N ARG A 513 -5.20 -27.79 -4.20
CA ARG A 513 -6.28 -27.48 -3.26
C ARG A 513 -6.48 -25.99 -3.09
N GLU A 514 -7.60 -25.62 -2.47
CA GLU A 514 -7.93 -24.24 -2.09
C GLU A 514 -7.93 -24.08 -0.57
N ILE A 515 -7.56 -22.89 -0.11
CA ILE A 515 -7.66 -22.44 1.28
C ILE A 515 -8.45 -21.13 1.28
N ASN A 516 -9.57 -21.09 2.02
CA ASN A 516 -10.33 -19.86 2.21
C ASN A 516 -9.92 -19.20 3.52
N LEU A 517 -9.55 -17.92 3.45
CA LEU A 517 -9.21 -17.11 4.60
C LEU A 517 -10.07 -15.86 4.62
N HIS A 518 -10.94 -15.81 5.58
CA HIS A 518 -11.78 -14.67 5.88
C HIS A 518 -11.02 -13.68 6.77
N LEU A 519 -10.83 -12.46 6.28
CA LEU A 519 -10.26 -11.36 7.06
C LEU A 519 -11.39 -10.77 7.88
N THR A 520 -11.41 -11.08 9.16
CA THR A 520 -12.51 -10.78 10.07
C THR A 520 -12.10 -9.79 11.14
N GLY A 521 -13.06 -9.00 11.62
CA GLY A 521 -12.81 -8.00 12.63
C GLY A 521 -14.03 -7.64 13.48
N ASN A 522 -13.78 -6.97 14.59
CA ASN A 522 -14.78 -6.26 15.36
C ASN A 522 -14.29 -4.83 15.54
N MET A 523 -14.85 -3.93 14.73
CA MET A 523 -14.43 -2.53 14.71
C MET A 523 -14.63 -1.86 16.06
N SER A 524 -15.78 -2.05 16.70
CA SER A 524 -16.09 -1.39 17.97
C SER A 524 -15.20 -1.81 19.14
N ARG A 525 -14.57 -2.99 19.06
CA ARG A 525 -13.64 -3.54 20.07
C ARG A 525 -12.19 -3.56 19.60
N TYR A 526 -11.95 -3.12 18.38
CA TYR A 526 -10.65 -3.16 17.72
C TYR A 526 -9.99 -4.54 17.83
N MET A 527 -10.69 -5.54 17.35
CA MET A 527 -10.27 -6.94 17.37
C MET A 527 -10.18 -7.44 15.94
N TRP A 528 -9.04 -7.98 15.57
CA TRP A 528 -8.74 -8.48 14.23
C TRP A 528 -8.43 -9.96 14.27
N SER A 529 -8.79 -10.68 13.21
CA SER A 529 -8.60 -12.14 13.14
C SER A 529 -8.64 -12.64 11.70
N MET A 530 -8.28 -13.89 11.50
CA MET A 530 -8.58 -14.64 10.27
C MET A 530 -9.53 -15.77 10.63
N ASN A 531 -10.57 -16.00 9.82
CA ASN A 531 -11.62 -16.99 10.07
C ASN A 531 -12.25 -16.89 11.48
N GLY A 532 -12.34 -15.68 12.04
CA GLY A 532 -12.85 -15.44 13.39
C GLY A 532 -11.94 -15.93 14.53
N ILE A 533 -10.69 -16.31 14.22
CA ILE A 533 -9.72 -16.82 15.18
C ILE A 533 -8.53 -15.86 15.23
N LYS A 534 -8.26 -15.26 16.39
CA LYS A 534 -7.06 -14.42 16.60
C LYS A 534 -5.79 -15.29 16.61
N PHE A 535 -4.65 -14.69 16.33
CA PHE A 535 -3.36 -15.38 16.23
C PHE A 535 -3.04 -16.29 17.42
N ALA A 536 -3.23 -15.79 18.65
CA ALA A 536 -2.89 -16.55 19.87
C ALA A 536 -3.67 -17.87 20.04
N ASP A 537 -4.82 -18.00 19.35
CA ASP A 537 -5.71 -19.18 19.46
C ASP A 537 -5.71 -20.00 18.14
N ALA A 538 -4.89 -19.62 17.16
CA ALA A 538 -4.91 -20.20 15.84
C ALA A 538 -3.89 -21.32 15.65
N ASP A 539 -4.33 -22.41 15.05
CA ASP A 539 -3.42 -23.45 14.57
C ASP A 539 -2.62 -22.97 13.35
N PRO A 540 -1.38 -23.42 13.17
CA PRO A 540 -0.60 -23.14 11.98
C PRO A 540 -1.26 -23.69 10.70
N LEU A 541 -1.19 -22.92 9.62
CA LEU A 541 -1.53 -23.42 8.29
C LEU A 541 -0.41 -24.37 7.82
N GLN A 542 -0.78 -25.60 7.48
CA GLN A 542 0.16 -26.61 7.00
C GLN A 542 0.17 -26.64 5.47
N LEU A 543 1.36 -26.49 4.89
CA LEU A 543 1.62 -26.66 3.47
C LEU A 543 2.63 -27.80 3.27
N LYS A 544 2.41 -28.61 2.21
CA LYS A 544 3.37 -29.64 1.84
C LYS A 544 4.41 -29.04 0.91
N PHE A 545 5.68 -29.36 1.15
CA PHE A 545 6.75 -28.87 0.27
C PHE A 545 6.49 -29.28 -1.18
N GLY A 546 6.55 -28.31 -2.08
CA GLY A 546 6.32 -28.47 -3.51
C GLY A 546 4.86 -28.44 -3.95
N GLU A 547 3.87 -28.43 -3.03
CA GLU A 547 2.47 -28.27 -3.43
C GLU A 547 2.18 -26.87 -4.00
N ARG A 548 1.20 -26.78 -4.89
CA ARG A 548 0.67 -25.51 -5.37
C ARG A 548 -0.75 -25.32 -4.86
N VAL A 549 -0.97 -24.24 -4.13
CA VAL A 549 -2.22 -23.98 -3.40
C VAL A 549 -2.84 -22.68 -3.89
N ARG A 550 -4.16 -22.66 -4.09
CA ARG A 550 -4.93 -21.41 -4.24
C ARG A 550 -5.33 -20.91 -2.86
N ILE A 551 -5.01 -19.65 -2.56
CA ILE A 551 -5.52 -18.95 -1.37
C ILE A 551 -6.56 -17.94 -1.83
N ASN A 552 -7.78 -18.08 -1.31
CA ASN A 552 -8.86 -17.13 -1.48
C ASN A 552 -8.92 -16.24 -0.23
N LEU A 553 -8.73 -14.93 -0.39
CA LEU A 553 -8.93 -13.97 0.67
C LEU A 553 -10.29 -13.30 0.52
N ILE A 554 -11.07 -13.30 1.57
CA ILE A 554 -12.38 -12.67 1.65
C ILE A 554 -12.33 -11.62 2.75
N ASN A 555 -12.59 -10.36 2.42
CA ASN A 555 -12.56 -9.29 3.40
C ASN A 555 -13.96 -9.02 3.96
N ASP A 556 -14.20 -9.48 5.16
CA ASP A 556 -15.44 -9.31 5.92
C ASP A 556 -15.38 -8.06 6.83
N THR A 557 -14.60 -7.04 6.46
CA THR A 557 -14.44 -5.80 7.24
C THR A 557 -14.58 -4.57 6.35
N MET A 558 -14.68 -3.41 6.96
CA MET A 558 -14.71 -2.13 6.25
C MET A 558 -13.33 -1.54 5.94
N MET A 559 -12.25 -2.19 6.38
CA MET A 559 -10.88 -1.71 6.20
C MET A 559 -10.21 -2.41 5.01
N ASN A 560 -9.31 -1.70 4.33
CA ASN A 560 -8.38 -2.36 3.41
C ASN A 560 -7.34 -3.16 4.21
N HIS A 561 -7.04 -4.39 3.80
CA HIS A 561 -6.01 -5.19 4.44
C HIS A 561 -4.89 -5.52 3.46
N PRO A 562 -3.66 -5.03 3.70
CA PRO A 562 -2.46 -5.48 3.02
C PRO A 562 -2.04 -6.82 3.63
N ILE A 563 -2.15 -7.90 2.88
CA ILE A 563 -1.86 -9.25 3.33
C ILE A 563 -0.52 -9.70 2.75
N HIS A 564 0.40 -10.10 3.64
CA HIS A 564 1.75 -10.52 3.32
C HIS A 564 2.03 -11.94 3.82
N LEU A 565 2.55 -12.78 2.93
CA LEU A 565 3.04 -14.11 3.21
C LEU A 565 4.57 -14.12 3.09
N HIS A 566 5.26 -14.48 4.17
CA HIS A 566 6.71 -14.58 4.19
C HIS A 566 7.22 -15.81 3.43
N GLY A 567 8.42 -15.72 2.90
CA GLY A 567 9.18 -16.81 2.30
C GLY A 567 8.70 -17.29 0.94
N MET A 568 7.44 -17.10 0.61
CA MET A 568 6.81 -17.55 -0.63
C MET A 568 6.14 -16.39 -1.34
N TRP A 569 6.00 -16.48 -2.65
CA TRP A 569 5.37 -15.44 -3.47
C TRP A 569 3.91 -15.75 -3.79
N SER A 570 3.11 -14.69 -3.89
CA SER A 570 1.71 -14.74 -4.27
C SER A 570 1.58 -14.45 -5.77
N ASP A 571 1.24 -15.45 -6.57
CA ASP A 571 0.91 -15.27 -7.98
C ASP A 571 -0.56 -14.84 -8.08
N LEU A 572 -0.82 -13.54 -8.23
CA LEU A 572 -2.15 -12.94 -8.15
C LEU A 572 -2.98 -13.28 -9.39
N GLU A 573 -4.11 -13.97 -9.22
CA GLU A 573 -4.96 -14.42 -10.32
C GLU A 573 -5.77 -13.26 -10.92
N THR A 574 -5.18 -12.58 -11.91
CA THR A 574 -5.80 -11.47 -12.65
C THR A 574 -6.61 -11.91 -13.87
N GLY A 575 -6.77 -13.22 -14.09
CA GLY A 575 -7.50 -13.80 -15.22
C GLY A 575 -6.65 -14.17 -16.43
N GLU A 576 -5.37 -13.78 -16.46
CA GLU A 576 -4.42 -14.07 -17.55
C GLU A 576 -3.45 -15.18 -17.11
N GLY A 577 -3.88 -16.45 -17.25
CA GLY A 577 -3.21 -17.61 -16.67
C GLY A 577 -1.73 -17.82 -17.00
N ASN A 578 -1.20 -17.19 -18.05
CA ASN A 578 0.21 -17.28 -18.46
C ASN A 578 1.04 -16.02 -18.14
N LYS A 579 0.42 -14.96 -17.60
CA LYS A 579 1.06 -13.68 -17.27
C LYS A 579 0.65 -13.17 -15.87
N ILE A 580 0.50 -14.09 -14.94
CA ILE A 580 0.08 -13.79 -13.59
C ILE A 580 1.17 -12.98 -12.88
N PRO A 581 0.88 -11.76 -12.39
CA PRO A 581 1.86 -10.95 -11.66
C PRO A 581 2.15 -11.57 -10.30
N ARG A 582 3.42 -11.55 -9.90
CA ARG A 582 3.87 -11.97 -8.58
C ARG A 582 3.93 -10.79 -7.64
N LYS A 583 3.38 -10.97 -6.44
CA LYS A 583 3.41 -9.96 -5.38
C LYS A 583 3.81 -10.60 -4.06
N HIS A 584 4.49 -9.85 -3.22
CA HIS A 584 4.72 -10.27 -1.83
C HIS A 584 3.64 -9.72 -0.89
N THR A 585 2.91 -8.68 -1.29
CA THR A 585 1.81 -8.08 -0.52
C THR A 585 0.61 -7.85 -1.42
N VAL A 586 -0.57 -8.27 -1.00
CA VAL A 586 -1.82 -8.07 -1.75
C VAL A 586 -2.84 -7.31 -0.92
N ILE A 587 -3.47 -6.31 -1.53
CA ILE A 587 -4.47 -5.48 -0.87
C ILE A 587 -5.86 -6.05 -1.11
N VAL A 588 -6.54 -6.38 -0.03
CA VAL A 588 -7.95 -6.82 -0.08
C VAL A 588 -8.84 -5.68 0.35
N GLN A 589 -9.59 -5.12 -0.61
CA GLN A 589 -10.53 -4.02 -0.37
C GLN A 589 -11.71 -4.47 0.52
N PRO A 590 -12.41 -3.54 1.21
CA PRO A 590 -13.62 -3.86 1.97
C PRO A 590 -14.64 -4.64 1.14
N GLY A 591 -15.23 -5.68 1.69
CA GLY A 591 -16.25 -6.48 1.01
C GLY A 591 -15.80 -7.12 -0.31
N ALA A 592 -14.51 -7.17 -0.55
CA ALA A 592 -13.94 -7.80 -1.74
C ALA A 592 -13.39 -9.19 -1.44
N MET A 593 -13.22 -9.97 -2.50
CA MET A 593 -12.42 -11.19 -2.49
C MET A 593 -11.38 -11.13 -3.59
N LEU A 594 -10.28 -11.84 -3.39
CA LEU A 594 -9.26 -12.08 -4.41
C LEU A 594 -8.64 -13.47 -4.21
N SER A 595 -8.05 -13.99 -5.27
CA SER A 595 -7.37 -15.28 -5.26
C SER A 595 -5.95 -15.14 -5.76
N TYR A 596 -5.04 -15.88 -5.17
CA TYR A 596 -3.66 -16.03 -5.66
C TYR A 596 -3.16 -17.45 -5.44
N LEU A 597 -2.14 -17.80 -6.20
CA LEU A 597 -1.51 -19.11 -6.15
C LEU A 597 -0.19 -19.01 -5.40
N VAL A 598 0.08 -19.99 -4.56
CA VAL A 598 1.34 -20.13 -3.82
C VAL A 598 1.95 -21.47 -4.16
N THR A 599 3.23 -21.47 -4.56
CA THR A 599 4.06 -22.67 -4.59
C THR A 599 4.77 -22.76 -3.26
N ALA A 600 4.55 -23.83 -2.52
CA ALA A 600 5.18 -24.07 -1.21
C ALA A 600 6.63 -24.55 -1.40
N ASP A 601 7.50 -23.68 -1.91
CA ASP A 601 8.89 -23.98 -2.30
C ASP A 601 9.93 -23.57 -1.24
N ALA A 602 9.49 -23.05 -0.09
CA ALA A 602 10.33 -22.60 1.00
C ALA A 602 10.03 -23.38 2.29
N MET A 603 10.89 -24.35 2.63
CA MET A 603 10.79 -25.14 3.86
C MET A 603 10.89 -24.25 5.11
N GLY A 604 10.17 -24.63 6.17
CA GLY A 604 10.26 -23.99 7.48
C GLY A 604 8.98 -23.30 7.94
N ALA A 605 9.12 -22.40 8.91
CA ALA A 605 8.02 -21.69 9.52
C ALA A 605 8.02 -20.20 9.12
N TRP A 606 6.87 -19.69 8.73
CA TRP A 606 6.70 -18.39 8.12
C TRP A 606 5.58 -17.59 8.75
N ALA A 607 5.71 -16.27 8.75
CA ALA A 607 4.62 -15.38 9.12
C ALA A 607 3.67 -15.17 7.94
N TYR A 608 2.38 -15.01 8.23
CA TYR A 608 1.36 -14.66 7.27
C TYR A 608 0.35 -13.74 7.94
N HIS A 609 0.32 -12.48 7.55
CA HIS A 609 -0.39 -11.47 8.34
C HIS A 609 -0.87 -10.27 7.52
N CYS A 610 -1.80 -9.53 8.12
CA CYS A 610 -2.12 -8.17 7.69
C CYS A 610 -0.96 -7.23 8.07
N HIS A 611 -0.51 -6.41 7.13
CA HIS A 611 0.64 -5.51 7.36
C HIS A 611 0.26 -4.18 8.00
N LEU A 612 -1.01 -3.91 8.29
CA LEU A 612 -1.39 -2.82 9.18
C LEU A 612 -0.91 -3.17 10.59
N LEU A 613 0.04 -2.40 11.10
CA LEU A 613 0.81 -2.72 12.31
C LEU A 613 -0.08 -3.04 13.53
N TYR A 614 -1.15 -2.25 13.74
CA TYR A 614 -2.06 -2.47 14.88
C TYR A 614 -3.11 -3.57 14.62
N HIS A 615 -3.21 -4.13 13.40
CA HIS A 615 -4.02 -5.32 13.10
C HIS A 615 -3.23 -6.62 13.32
N MET A 616 -1.91 -6.56 13.16
CA MET A 616 -1.01 -7.72 13.20
C MET A 616 -1.16 -8.58 14.48
N PRO A 617 -1.35 -8.03 15.69
CA PRO A 617 -1.52 -8.84 16.90
C PRO A 617 -2.68 -9.84 16.86
N GLY A 618 -3.67 -9.62 15.96
CA GLY A 618 -4.84 -10.50 15.80
C GLY A 618 -4.92 -11.16 14.44
N MET A 619 -4.73 -10.40 13.35
CA MET A 619 -4.83 -10.87 11.96
C MET A 619 -3.48 -11.42 11.48
N PHE A 620 -3.11 -12.57 12.03
CA PHE A 620 -1.84 -13.25 11.81
C PHE A 620 -2.04 -14.77 11.80
N ARG A 621 -1.25 -15.49 11.02
CA ARG A 621 -1.13 -16.94 11.00
C ARG A 621 0.34 -17.33 10.94
N LYS A 622 0.68 -18.44 11.58
CA LYS A 622 1.90 -19.17 11.30
C LYS A 622 1.63 -20.12 10.13
N VAL A 623 2.50 -20.14 9.15
CA VAL A 623 2.50 -21.12 8.05
C VAL A 623 3.70 -22.04 8.25
N VAL A 624 3.49 -23.33 8.09
CA VAL A 624 4.55 -24.35 8.19
C VAL A 624 4.58 -25.12 6.89
N VAL A 625 5.73 -25.09 6.22
CA VAL A 625 6.01 -25.88 5.02
C VAL A 625 6.90 -27.05 5.41
N SER A 626 6.41 -28.29 5.22
CA SER A 626 7.09 -29.53 5.65
C SER A 626 6.97 -30.68 4.63
#